data_a1aa1287973a561e6a7ed5f4fa3098bf
#
_entry.id   a1aa1287973a561e6a7ed5f4fa3098bf
#
_cell.length_a   1.000
_cell.length_b   1.000
_cell.length_c   1.000
_cell.angle_alpha   90.00
_cell.angle_beta   90.00
_cell.angle_gamma   90.00
#
_symmetry.space_group_name_H-M   'P 1'
#
loop_
_entity.id
_entity.type
_entity.pdbx_description
1 polymer ?
#
loop_
_entity_poly.entity_id
_entity_poly.type
_entity_poly.pdbx_seq_one_letter_code
_entity_poly.pdbx_strand_id
1 'polypeptide(L)'
;INDRLKQKPAYGSAYSQELASASSFFCIFLLQSHRGIVIFAFRMKTGFDNEKYLKIQSEQIKKRIAQFGDKLYLEFGGKLFDDNHASRVLPGFKPDSKLDMLKQLKDESEIIIVISSKDIEKNKVRGDLGITYDEDVLRLRNEFEKVGFYVSSVVMTHYNGQSSADAYRKRLERKGIKVYYHYTIEGYPNNVALIDSDEGFGKNDYVETSRPLVVVTAPGPGSGKMAVCLSQLYHENKRGIKA
;
A
#
# COMPACT_ATOMS: atom_id res chain seq x y z
N ILE A 1 -53.38 37.07 11.85
CA ILE A 1 -53.39 35.68 11.38
C ILE A 1 -51.96 35.35 11.00
N ASN A 2 -51.37 34.42 11.77
CA ASN A 2 -50.12 33.67 11.51
C ASN A 2 -48.76 34.41 11.65
N ASP A 3 -48.34 34.43 12.89
CA ASP A 3 -46.91 34.42 13.20
C ASP A 3 -46.68 33.58 14.47
N ARG A 4 -46.69 32.29 14.32
CA ARG A 4 -46.17 31.33 15.29
C ARG A 4 -45.82 30.05 14.57
N LEU A 5 -44.51 29.90 14.29
CA LEU A 5 -43.82 28.61 14.16
C LEU A 5 -42.43 28.82 13.50
N LYS A 6 -41.47 29.32 14.26
CA LYS A 6 -40.03 29.11 14.01
C LYS A 6 -39.24 29.26 15.29
N GLN A 7 -39.45 28.35 16.24
CA GLN A 7 -38.41 28.06 17.23
C GLN A 7 -37.76 26.76 16.88
N LYS A 8 -36.55 26.84 16.32
CA LYS A 8 -35.66 25.68 16.23
C LYS A 8 -35.20 25.29 17.64
N PRO A 9 -35.19 24.02 18.02
CA PRO A 9 -34.61 23.60 19.28
C PRO A 9 -33.11 23.86 19.25
N ALA A 10 -32.60 24.51 20.30
CA ALA A 10 -31.18 24.68 20.53
C ALA A 10 -30.53 23.29 20.69
N TYR A 11 -29.63 22.98 19.78
CA TYR A 11 -28.77 21.81 19.93
C TYR A 11 -27.84 22.04 21.12
N GLY A 12 -28.00 21.22 22.16
CA GLY A 12 -27.06 21.17 23.27
C GLY A 12 -25.67 20.79 22.79
N SER A 13 -24.68 21.54 23.23
CA SER A 13 -23.27 21.26 22.95
C SER A 13 -22.88 19.89 23.53
N ALA A 14 -22.53 18.98 22.65
CA ALA A 14 -21.93 17.70 23.05
C ALA A 14 -20.44 17.95 23.37
N TYR A 15 -20.07 17.91 24.65
CA TYR A 15 -18.68 17.82 25.05
C TYR A 15 -18.25 16.35 25.01
N SER A 16 -17.43 15.99 24.04
CA SER A 16 -16.72 14.72 24.02
C SER A 16 -15.44 14.84 24.86
N GLN A 17 -15.41 14.26 26.05
CA GLN A 17 -14.15 14.00 26.76
C GLN A 17 -13.67 12.59 26.40
N GLU A 18 -12.56 12.53 25.69
CA GLU A 18 -11.78 11.32 25.51
C GLU A 18 -11.08 10.95 26.81
N LEU A 19 -11.54 9.90 27.47
CA LEU A 19 -10.77 9.20 28.48
C LEU A 19 -10.02 8.06 27.80
N ALA A 20 -8.76 8.32 27.50
CA ALA A 20 -7.84 7.32 26.97
C ALA A 20 -7.34 6.42 28.12
N SER A 21 -7.87 5.20 28.21
CA SER A 21 -7.14 4.07 28.76
C SER A 21 -7.69 2.76 28.20
N ALA A 22 -6.79 1.99 27.62
CA ALA A 22 -6.86 0.57 27.27
C ALA A 22 -8.22 -0.04 26.87
N SER A 23 -8.38 -0.32 25.57
CA SER A 23 -9.21 -1.38 24.99
C SER A 23 -10.74 -1.29 25.02
N SER A 24 -11.36 -0.13 25.28
CA SER A 24 -12.81 0.01 25.09
C SER A 24 -13.17 1.46 24.80
N PHE A 25 -13.54 1.77 23.57
CA PHE A 25 -14.14 3.06 23.23
C PHE A 25 -15.56 3.12 23.81
N PHE A 26 -15.79 3.99 24.79
CA PHE A 26 -17.12 4.35 25.25
C PHE A 26 -17.53 5.68 24.64
N CYS A 27 -18.64 5.73 23.94
CA CYS A 27 -19.28 6.97 23.57
C CYS A 27 -20.26 7.36 24.69
N ILE A 28 -19.98 8.46 25.39
CA ILE A 28 -20.84 8.95 26.47
C ILE A 28 -21.73 10.04 25.89
N PHE A 29 -23.04 9.80 25.86
CA PHE A 29 -24.03 10.81 25.53
C PHE A 29 -24.65 11.35 26.83
N LEU A 30 -24.54 12.67 27.03
CA LEU A 30 -25.21 13.39 28.11
C LEU A 30 -26.51 13.96 27.54
N LEU A 31 -27.62 13.42 28.01
CA LEU A 31 -28.95 13.99 27.76
C LEU A 31 -29.44 14.66 29.02
N GLN A 32 -29.64 15.99 28.97
CA GLN A 32 -30.22 16.76 30.03
C GLN A 32 -31.76 16.64 29.98
N SER A 33 -32.35 16.06 30.95
CA SER A 33 -33.80 16.00 31.13
C SER A 33 -34.24 16.89 32.32
N HIS A 34 -35.51 17.23 32.39
CA HIS A 34 -36.07 17.98 33.52
C HIS A 34 -35.94 17.30 34.90
N ARG A 35 -35.46 16.07 34.95
CA ARG A 35 -35.28 15.28 36.20
C ARG A 35 -33.82 14.91 36.48
N GLY A 36 -32.85 15.47 35.73
CA GLY A 36 -31.43 15.20 35.92
C GLY A 36 -30.69 14.84 34.62
N ILE A 37 -29.41 14.55 34.80
CA ILE A 37 -28.53 14.13 33.71
C ILE A 37 -28.58 12.61 33.60
N VAL A 38 -29.01 12.10 32.45
CA VAL A 38 -28.95 10.67 32.17
C VAL A 38 -27.71 10.39 31.33
N ILE A 39 -26.83 9.55 31.84
CA ILE A 39 -25.58 9.14 31.18
C ILE A 39 -25.85 7.80 30.48
N PHE A 40 -25.75 7.80 29.16
CA PHE A 40 -25.77 6.56 28.38
C PHE A 40 -24.35 6.23 27.96
N ALA A 41 -23.82 5.13 28.44
CA ALA A 41 -22.56 4.56 27.99
C ALA A 41 -22.86 3.40 27.03
N PHE A 42 -22.58 3.62 25.74
CA PHE A 42 -22.68 2.55 24.75
C PHE A 42 -21.27 2.00 24.47
N ARG A 43 -21.11 0.69 24.66
CA ARG A 43 -19.92 0.01 24.17
C ARG A 43 -20.02 -0.10 22.65
N MET A 44 -19.28 0.74 21.93
CA MET A 44 -19.18 0.59 20.49
C MET A 44 -18.48 -0.73 20.18
N LYS A 45 -19.14 -1.61 19.44
CA LYS A 45 -18.51 -2.81 18.89
C LYS A 45 -17.50 -2.35 17.86
N THR A 46 -16.23 -2.65 18.08
CA THR A 46 -15.17 -2.44 17.10
C THR A 46 -15.42 -3.40 15.93
N GLY A 47 -15.67 -2.89 14.73
CA GLY A 47 -15.90 -3.73 13.55
C GLY A 47 -14.61 -4.42 13.07
N PHE A 48 -13.45 -3.85 13.41
CA PHE A 48 -12.14 -4.37 13.04
C PHE A 48 -11.15 -4.19 14.20
N ASP A 49 -10.51 -5.31 14.59
CA ASP A 49 -9.46 -5.32 15.61
C ASP A 49 -8.10 -5.13 14.94
N ASN A 50 -7.63 -3.89 14.95
CA ASN A 50 -6.39 -3.50 14.28
C ASN A 50 -5.15 -4.14 14.90
N GLU A 51 -5.10 -4.29 16.23
CA GLU A 51 -3.94 -4.89 16.91
C GLU A 51 -3.83 -6.39 16.58
N LYS A 52 -4.95 -7.08 16.62
CA LYS A 52 -5.03 -8.49 16.22
C LYS A 52 -4.65 -8.68 14.75
N TYR A 53 -5.10 -7.78 13.88
CA TYR A 53 -4.73 -7.79 12.45
C TYR A 53 -3.21 -7.66 12.27
N LEU A 54 -2.59 -6.65 12.88
CA LEU A 54 -1.15 -6.41 12.80
C LEU A 54 -0.36 -7.64 13.26
N LYS A 55 -0.73 -8.20 14.41
CA LYS A 55 -0.09 -9.39 14.98
C LYS A 55 -0.19 -10.60 14.06
N ILE A 56 -1.42 -10.96 13.65
CA ILE A 56 -1.64 -12.15 12.81
C ILE A 56 -0.95 -12.01 11.46
N GLN A 57 -1.03 -10.85 10.80
CA GLN A 57 -0.43 -10.65 9.48
C GLN A 57 1.10 -10.74 9.55
N SER A 58 1.73 -10.06 10.50
CA SER A 58 3.19 -10.11 10.65
C SER A 58 3.69 -11.52 11.01
N GLU A 59 2.99 -12.25 11.88
CA GLU A 59 3.31 -13.64 12.20
C GLU A 59 3.20 -14.57 10.98
N GLN A 60 2.14 -14.40 10.15
CA GLN A 60 1.96 -15.19 8.94
C GLN A 60 3.03 -14.89 7.87
N ILE A 61 3.44 -13.63 7.73
CA ILE A 61 4.54 -13.27 6.81
C ILE A 61 5.84 -13.92 7.28
N LYS A 62 6.21 -13.80 8.54
CA LYS A 62 7.40 -14.46 9.12
C LYS A 62 7.38 -15.97 8.91
N LYS A 63 6.22 -16.59 9.11
CA LYS A 63 6.02 -18.03 8.89
C LYS A 63 6.25 -18.43 7.43
N ARG A 64 5.78 -17.62 6.48
CA ARG A 64 6.01 -17.87 5.06
C ARG A 64 7.47 -17.67 4.67
N ILE A 65 8.14 -16.62 5.14
CA ILE A 65 9.59 -16.44 4.93
C ILE A 65 10.34 -17.70 5.40
N ALA A 66 10.06 -18.18 6.61
CA ALA A 66 10.69 -19.40 7.14
C ALA A 66 10.34 -20.66 6.34
N GLN A 67 9.13 -20.76 5.78
CA GLN A 67 8.67 -21.89 4.98
C GLN A 67 9.33 -21.96 3.60
N PHE A 68 9.44 -20.82 2.93
CA PHE A 68 9.99 -20.75 1.57
C PHE A 68 11.51 -20.61 1.55
N GLY A 69 12.13 -20.32 2.69
CA GLY A 69 13.56 -20.42 2.92
C GLY A 69 14.30 -19.11 2.72
N ASP A 70 14.47 -18.64 1.47
CA ASP A 70 15.41 -17.55 1.22
C ASP A 70 14.74 -16.21 0.91
N LYS A 71 13.60 -16.21 0.20
CA LYS A 71 12.91 -14.99 -0.24
C LYS A 71 11.40 -15.11 -0.27
N LEU A 72 10.73 -14.00 0.00
CA LEU A 72 9.30 -13.86 -0.17
C LEU A 72 8.99 -12.55 -0.89
N TYR A 73 8.34 -12.64 -2.05
CA TYR A 73 7.82 -11.49 -2.78
C TYR A 73 6.39 -11.21 -2.34
N LEU A 74 6.14 -10.02 -1.82
CA LEU A 74 4.85 -9.61 -1.29
C LEU A 74 4.30 -8.42 -2.09
N GLU A 75 3.27 -8.66 -2.89
CA GLU A 75 2.55 -7.57 -3.54
C GLU A 75 1.60 -6.90 -2.55
N PHE A 76 1.72 -5.59 -2.41
CA PHE A 76 0.71 -4.80 -1.72
C PHE A 76 -0.28 -4.20 -2.73
N GLY A 77 -1.51 -4.69 -2.64
CA GLY A 77 -2.65 -4.08 -3.32
C GLY A 77 -3.14 -2.83 -2.59
N GLY A 78 -3.55 -1.81 -3.34
CA GLY A 78 -4.02 -0.55 -2.79
C GLY A 78 -2.90 0.36 -2.26
N LYS A 79 -3.30 1.35 -1.47
CA LYS A 79 -2.39 2.36 -0.91
C LYS A 79 -1.74 1.83 0.37
N LEU A 80 -0.42 2.00 0.49
CA LEU A 80 0.31 1.75 1.75
C LEU A 80 0.27 2.98 2.66
N PHE A 81 0.29 4.17 2.06
CA PHE A 81 0.10 5.45 2.74
C PHE A 81 -1.29 5.98 2.43
N ASP A 82 -1.91 6.62 3.41
CA ASP A 82 -3.18 7.34 3.27
C ASP A 82 -4.36 6.44 2.78
N ASP A 83 -4.49 5.23 3.32
CA ASP A 83 -5.61 4.33 2.98
C ASP A 83 -6.91 4.76 3.68
N ASN A 84 -7.31 6.00 3.41
CA ASN A 84 -8.50 6.60 3.99
C ASN A 84 -9.80 5.92 3.54
N HIS A 85 -9.78 5.17 2.43
CA HIS A 85 -10.97 4.47 1.98
C HIS A 85 -11.33 3.31 2.91
N ALA A 86 -10.37 2.45 3.22
CA ALA A 86 -10.58 1.32 4.10
C ALA A 86 -11.01 1.76 5.51
N SER A 87 -10.41 2.82 6.04
CA SER A 87 -10.78 3.37 7.36
C SER A 87 -12.19 3.95 7.42
N ARG A 88 -12.73 4.44 6.29
CA ARG A 88 -14.12 4.95 6.22
C ARG A 88 -15.16 3.84 6.21
N VAL A 89 -14.85 2.69 5.58
CA VAL A 89 -15.83 1.61 5.40
C VAL A 89 -15.71 0.52 6.46
N LEU A 90 -14.59 0.46 7.18
CA LEU A 90 -14.31 -0.56 8.19
C LEU A 90 -13.99 0.10 9.54
N PRO A 91 -15.00 0.27 10.43
CA PRO A 91 -14.79 0.89 11.75
C PRO A 91 -13.73 0.15 12.57
N GLY A 92 -12.72 0.88 13.04
CA GLY A 92 -11.57 0.32 13.77
C GLY A 92 -10.31 0.09 12.92
N PHE A 93 -10.43 0.11 11.59
CA PHE A 93 -9.26 0.05 10.70
C PHE A 93 -8.55 1.41 10.67
N LYS A 94 -7.25 1.41 10.96
CA LYS A 94 -6.42 2.62 10.89
C LYS A 94 -5.85 2.78 9.48
N PRO A 95 -5.79 4.01 8.92
CA PRO A 95 -5.24 4.25 7.58
C PRO A 95 -3.83 3.70 7.38
N ASP A 96 -3.01 3.74 8.45
CA ASP A 96 -1.61 3.32 8.41
C ASP A 96 -1.39 1.85 8.81
N SER A 97 -2.46 1.06 9.00
CA SER A 97 -2.36 -0.33 9.48
C SER A 97 -1.41 -1.19 8.64
N LYS A 98 -1.45 -1.05 7.33
CA LYS A 98 -0.57 -1.80 6.43
C LYS A 98 0.90 -1.40 6.60
N LEU A 99 1.14 -0.11 6.76
CA LEU A 99 2.48 0.43 7.01
C LEU A 99 3.00 0.00 8.37
N ASP A 100 2.16 0.06 9.42
CA ASP A 100 2.53 -0.35 10.77
C ASP A 100 2.84 -1.85 10.86
N MET A 101 2.12 -2.67 10.09
CA MET A 101 2.46 -4.08 9.95
C MET A 101 3.85 -4.26 9.32
N LEU A 102 4.14 -3.56 8.22
CA LEU A 102 5.44 -3.64 7.56
C LEU A 102 6.58 -3.11 8.44
N LYS A 103 6.34 -2.10 9.28
CA LYS A 103 7.35 -1.58 10.21
C LYS A 103 7.89 -2.66 11.17
N GLN A 104 7.06 -3.66 11.52
CA GLN A 104 7.50 -4.80 12.34
C GLN A 104 8.48 -5.73 11.62
N LEU A 105 8.57 -5.63 10.29
CA LEU A 105 9.42 -6.44 9.41
C LEU A 105 10.47 -5.57 8.68
N LYS A 106 10.67 -4.34 9.13
CA LYS A 106 11.46 -3.33 8.42
C LYS A 106 12.88 -3.78 8.11
N ASP A 107 13.55 -4.38 9.07
CA ASP A 107 14.96 -4.76 8.94
C ASP A 107 15.15 -5.96 7.99
N GLU A 108 14.12 -6.79 7.84
CA GLU A 108 14.09 -7.95 6.95
C GLU A 108 13.51 -7.62 5.56
N SER A 109 12.99 -6.38 5.36
CA SER A 109 12.26 -6.00 4.15
C SER A 109 12.99 -4.98 3.30
N GLU A 110 12.83 -5.09 1.98
CA GLU A 110 13.18 -4.05 1.02
C GLU A 110 11.99 -3.74 0.12
N ILE A 111 11.95 -2.52 -0.40
CA ILE A 111 10.82 -2.01 -1.18
C ILE A 111 11.24 -1.89 -2.65
N ILE A 112 10.44 -2.45 -3.54
CA ILE A 112 10.48 -2.20 -4.98
C ILE A 112 9.27 -1.36 -5.34
N ILE A 113 9.48 -0.23 -6.00
CA ILE A 113 8.38 0.61 -6.50
C ILE A 113 8.21 0.34 -8.00
N VAL A 114 6.98 -0.01 -8.38
CA VAL A 114 6.65 -0.35 -9.77
C VAL A 114 5.86 0.76 -10.42
N ILE A 115 6.23 1.12 -11.65
CA ILE A 115 5.50 2.09 -12.46
C ILE A 115 5.36 1.59 -13.90
N SER A 116 4.21 1.83 -14.52
CA SER A 116 4.01 1.49 -15.93
C SER A 116 4.61 2.56 -16.85
N SER A 117 5.41 2.15 -17.83
CA SER A 117 5.92 3.04 -18.88
C SER A 117 4.80 3.73 -19.68
N LYS A 118 3.64 3.06 -19.80
CA LYS A 118 2.44 3.64 -20.41
C LYS A 118 1.84 4.78 -19.57
N ASP A 119 1.92 4.68 -18.23
CA ASP A 119 1.43 5.72 -17.35
C ASP A 119 2.35 6.96 -17.36
N ILE A 120 3.67 6.76 -17.51
CA ILE A 120 4.65 7.83 -17.71
C ILE A 120 4.38 8.55 -19.03
N GLU A 121 4.25 7.79 -20.13
CA GLU A 121 4.01 8.33 -21.46
C GLU A 121 2.72 9.20 -21.52
N LYS A 122 1.68 8.78 -20.80
CA LYS A 122 0.40 9.48 -20.72
C LYS A 122 0.36 10.60 -19.70
N ASN A 123 1.44 10.86 -18.98
CA ASN A 123 1.48 11.78 -17.83
C ASN A 123 0.29 11.55 -16.89
N LYS A 124 0.03 10.28 -16.57
CA LYS A 124 -1.14 9.91 -15.78
C LYS A 124 -1.08 10.51 -14.38
N VAL A 125 -2.14 11.24 -14.05
CA VAL A 125 -2.27 11.96 -12.79
C VAL A 125 -2.98 11.10 -11.75
N ARG A 126 -2.49 11.15 -10.54
CA ARG A 126 -3.11 10.57 -9.35
C ARG A 126 -4.17 11.53 -8.83
N GLY A 127 -5.45 11.19 -9.01
CA GLY A 127 -6.58 12.10 -8.80
C GLY A 127 -6.76 12.60 -7.36
N ASP A 128 -6.27 11.87 -6.36
CA ASP A 128 -6.35 12.27 -4.95
C ASP A 128 -5.25 13.24 -4.52
N LEU A 129 -4.11 13.24 -5.19
CA LEU A 129 -2.96 14.09 -4.88
C LEU A 129 -2.69 15.17 -5.93
N GLY A 130 -3.26 15.05 -7.13
CA GLY A 130 -3.04 15.98 -8.24
C GLY A 130 -1.63 15.95 -8.83
N ILE A 131 -0.82 14.93 -8.52
CA ILE A 131 0.53 14.75 -9.05
C ILE A 131 0.59 13.60 -10.05
N THR A 132 1.56 13.61 -10.94
CA THR A 132 1.75 12.51 -11.90
C THR A 132 2.29 11.24 -11.21
N TYR A 133 2.10 10.08 -11.84
CA TYR A 133 2.55 8.81 -11.24
C TYR A 133 4.08 8.72 -11.13
N ASP A 134 4.83 9.33 -12.03
CA ASP A 134 6.28 9.42 -11.96
C ASP A 134 6.75 10.31 -10.80
N GLU A 135 6.05 11.41 -10.51
CA GLU A 135 6.29 12.22 -9.32
C GLU A 135 5.91 11.48 -8.04
N ASP A 136 4.83 10.70 -8.08
CA ASP A 136 4.40 9.90 -6.92
C ASP A 136 5.39 8.78 -6.60
N VAL A 137 6.10 8.21 -7.56
CA VAL A 137 7.22 7.27 -7.30
C VAL A 137 8.27 7.92 -6.39
N LEU A 138 8.68 9.15 -6.71
CA LEU A 138 9.68 9.88 -5.90
C LEU A 138 9.12 10.23 -4.51
N ARG A 139 7.85 10.63 -4.43
CA ARG A 139 7.18 10.87 -3.15
C ARG A 139 7.15 9.59 -2.31
N LEU A 140 6.67 8.48 -2.86
CA LEU A 140 6.60 7.19 -2.17
C LEU A 140 7.97 6.74 -1.66
N ARG A 141 9.02 6.87 -2.49
CA ARG A 141 10.37 6.57 -2.06
C ARG A 141 10.75 7.38 -0.82
N ASN A 142 10.57 8.71 -0.88
CA ASN A 142 10.89 9.59 0.23
C ASN A 142 10.09 9.25 1.50
N GLU A 143 8.80 8.93 1.37
CA GLU A 143 7.97 8.54 2.51
C GLU A 143 8.42 7.21 3.14
N PHE A 144 8.79 6.21 2.33
CA PHE A 144 9.36 4.97 2.83
C PHE A 144 10.70 5.20 3.55
N GLU A 145 11.60 5.99 2.96
CA GLU A 145 12.90 6.31 3.55
C GLU A 145 12.76 7.09 4.88
N LYS A 146 11.82 8.04 4.98
CA LYS A 146 11.51 8.77 6.23
C LYS A 146 11.11 7.85 7.38
N VAL A 147 10.37 6.78 7.09
CA VAL A 147 9.99 5.79 8.11
C VAL A 147 11.00 4.67 8.26
N GLY A 148 12.15 4.80 7.59
CA GLY A 148 13.34 3.95 7.74
C GLY A 148 13.31 2.65 6.93
N PHE A 149 12.49 2.54 5.88
CA PHE A 149 12.56 1.43 4.94
C PHE A 149 13.69 1.61 3.92
N TYR A 150 14.27 0.51 3.51
CA TYR A 150 15.20 0.48 2.38
C TYR A 150 14.41 0.33 1.07
N VAL A 151 14.48 1.34 0.21
CA VAL A 151 13.93 1.28 -1.15
C VAL A 151 15.06 0.90 -2.10
N SER A 152 15.04 -0.33 -2.60
CA SER A 152 16.15 -0.87 -3.39
C SER A 152 16.15 -0.39 -4.84
N SER A 153 14.97 -0.31 -5.46
CA SER A 153 14.88 -0.03 -6.89
C SER A 153 13.50 0.41 -7.36
N VAL A 154 13.45 0.85 -8.60
CA VAL A 154 12.23 1.11 -9.36
C VAL A 154 12.18 0.16 -10.55
N VAL A 155 11.03 -0.49 -10.76
CA VAL A 155 10.78 -1.33 -11.94
C VAL A 155 9.79 -0.62 -12.86
N MET A 156 10.20 -0.41 -14.10
CA MET A 156 9.38 0.18 -15.15
C MET A 156 8.79 -0.93 -16.03
N THR A 157 7.50 -1.18 -15.85
CA THR A 157 6.78 -2.24 -16.57
C THR A 157 6.19 -1.74 -17.89
N HIS A 158 5.69 -2.70 -18.71
CA HIS A 158 5.10 -2.42 -20.02
C HIS A 158 6.02 -1.59 -20.93
N TYR A 159 7.34 -1.77 -20.72
CA TYR A 159 8.31 -1.07 -21.53
C TYR A 159 8.33 -1.65 -22.96
N ASN A 160 8.33 -0.75 -23.91
CA ASN A 160 8.37 -1.06 -25.35
C ASN A 160 9.08 0.07 -26.13
N GLY A 161 10.17 0.61 -25.55
CA GLY A 161 10.98 1.65 -26.20
C GLY A 161 10.40 3.07 -26.10
N GLN A 162 9.54 3.37 -25.11
CA GLN A 162 9.00 4.73 -24.93
C GLN A 162 10.10 5.71 -24.52
N SER A 163 10.29 6.77 -25.31
CA SER A 163 11.30 7.80 -25.04
C SER A 163 11.10 8.54 -23.70
N SER A 164 9.84 8.72 -23.28
CA SER A 164 9.49 9.27 -21.98
C SER A 164 9.98 8.39 -20.83
N ALA A 165 9.86 7.07 -20.98
CA ALA A 165 10.35 6.10 -20.01
C ALA A 165 11.88 6.14 -19.92
N ASP A 166 12.58 6.22 -21.04
CA ASP A 166 14.05 6.34 -21.09
C ASP A 166 14.53 7.65 -20.43
N ALA A 167 13.83 8.75 -20.70
CA ALA A 167 14.13 10.03 -20.07
C ALA A 167 13.91 9.97 -18.53
N TYR A 168 12.85 9.31 -18.11
CA TYR A 168 12.56 9.13 -16.69
C TYR A 168 13.58 8.20 -16.02
N ARG A 169 13.99 7.10 -16.66
CA ARG A 169 15.07 6.24 -16.18
C ARG A 169 16.34 7.07 -15.91
N LYS A 170 16.80 7.85 -16.88
CA LYS A 170 17.98 8.72 -16.74
C LYS A 170 17.83 9.69 -15.57
N ARG A 171 16.61 10.23 -15.35
CA ARG A 171 16.31 11.12 -14.21
C ARG A 171 16.46 10.39 -12.87
N LEU A 172 15.98 9.14 -12.77
CA LEU A 172 16.10 8.33 -11.57
C LEU A 172 17.54 7.91 -11.29
N GLU A 173 18.25 7.46 -12.32
CA GLU A 173 19.66 7.03 -12.22
C GLU A 173 20.58 8.18 -11.76
N ARG A 174 20.35 9.42 -12.22
CA ARG A 174 21.05 10.62 -11.74
C ARG A 174 20.80 10.89 -10.24
N LYS A 175 19.73 10.37 -9.68
CA LYS A 175 19.43 10.42 -8.24
C LYS A 175 19.96 9.21 -7.47
N GLY A 176 20.73 8.34 -8.12
CA GLY A 176 21.28 7.12 -7.52
C GLY A 176 20.26 6.00 -7.34
N ILE A 177 19.13 6.05 -8.06
CA ILE A 177 18.08 5.03 -7.96
C ILE A 177 18.33 3.98 -9.05
N LYS A 178 18.42 2.70 -8.66
CA LYS A 178 18.50 1.59 -9.60
C LYS A 178 17.16 1.42 -10.32
N VAL A 179 17.21 1.24 -11.64
CA VAL A 179 16.01 1.10 -12.49
C VAL A 179 16.14 -0.14 -13.35
N TYR A 180 15.07 -0.93 -13.39
CA TYR A 180 14.97 -2.17 -14.18
C TYR A 180 13.79 -2.08 -15.13
N TYR A 181 13.90 -2.72 -16.32
CA TYR A 181 12.84 -2.79 -17.29
C TYR A 181 12.16 -4.15 -17.30
N HIS A 182 10.83 -4.14 -17.27
CA HIS A 182 9.98 -5.28 -17.57
C HIS A 182 9.17 -4.99 -18.82
N TYR A 183 9.31 -5.86 -19.79
CA TYR A 183 8.76 -5.68 -21.13
C TYR A 183 7.29 -6.08 -21.22
N THR A 184 6.62 -5.63 -22.26
CA THR A 184 5.28 -6.13 -22.59
C THR A 184 5.39 -7.56 -23.11
N ILE A 185 4.69 -8.49 -22.47
CA ILE A 185 4.63 -9.89 -22.90
C ILE A 185 3.33 -10.07 -23.69
N GLU A 186 3.44 -10.52 -24.92
CA GLU A 186 2.28 -10.72 -25.78
C GLU A 186 1.40 -11.87 -25.26
N GLY A 187 0.08 -11.63 -25.26
CA GLY A 187 -0.89 -12.61 -24.78
C GLY A 187 -0.96 -12.76 -23.26
N TYR A 188 -0.28 -11.90 -22.46
CA TYR A 188 -0.45 -11.88 -21.01
C TYR A 188 -1.87 -11.47 -20.64
N PRO A 189 -2.55 -12.13 -19.70
CA PRO A 189 -2.08 -13.22 -18.81
C PRO A 189 -2.41 -14.64 -19.31
N ASN A 190 -2.87 -14.82 -20.55
CA ASN A 190 -3.46 -16.08 -21.03
C ASN A 190 -2.46 -17.04 -21.67
N ASN A 191 -1.40 -16.53 -22.30
CA ASN A 191 -0.38 -17.34 -22.97
C ASN A 191 0.71 -17.79 -21.98
N VAL A 192 0.35 -18.74 -21.10
CA VAL A 192 1.21 -19.22 -20.00
C VAL A 192 2.53 -19.77 -20.55
N ALA A 193 2.50 -20.50 -21.66
CA ALA A 193 3.72 -21.09 -22.24
C ALA A 193 4.75 -20.03 -22.65
N LEU A 194 4.31 -18.90 -23.21
CA LEU A 194 5.19 -17.77 -23.53
C LEU A 194 5.61 -17.01 -22.27
N ILE A 195 4.66 -16.79 -21.36
CA ILE A 195 4.90 -16.01 -20.13
C ILE A 195 6.00 -16.68 -19.28
N ASP A 196 5.91 -18.00 -19.09
CA ASP A 196 6.87 -18.81 -18.32
C ASP A 196 8.01 -19.34 -19.20
N SER A 197 8.63 -18.46 -19.96
CA SER A 197 9.75 -18.76 -20.85
C SER A 197 10.81 -17.66 -20.82
N ASP A 198 11.95 -17.94 -21.47
CA ASP A 198 13.03 -16.96 -21.64
C ASP A 198 12.62 -15.76 -22.48
N GLU A 199 11.66 -15.92 -23.40
CA GLU A 199 11.08 -14.83 -24.21
C GLU A 199 9.99 -14.05 -23.46
N GLY A 200 9.43 -14.63 -22.40
CA GLY A 200 8.46 -13.99 -21.52
C GLY A 200 9.12 -13.36 -20.29
N PHE A 201 8.97 -13.99 -19.13
CA PHE A 201 9.56 -13.48 -17.89
C PHE A 201 11.08 -13.44 -17.92
N GLY A 202 11.73 -14.36 -18.67
CA GLY A 202 13.18 -14.39 -18.80
C GLY A 202 13.77 -13.17 -19.51
N LYS A 203 12.98 -12.49 -20.35
CA LYS A 203 13.40 -11.26 -21.03
C LYS A 203 13.45 -10.05 -20.11
N ASN A 204 12.71 -10.07 -19.02
CA ASN A 204 12.70 -8.97 -18.04
C ASN A 204 14.03 -8.89 -17.30
N ASP A 205 14.44 -7.67 -16.94
CA ASP A 205 15.59 -7.49 -16.09
C ASP A 205 15.38 -8.19 -14.74
N TYR A 206 16.37 -8.92 -14.29
CA TYR A 206 16.37 -9.45 -12.92
C TYR A 206 16.65 -8.31 -11.93
N VAL A 207 15.76 -8.11 -10.98
CA VAL A 207 15.94 -7.12 -9.92
C VAL A 207 16.79 -7.72 -8.80
N GLU A 208 17.98 -7.19 -8.62
CA GLU A 208 18.86 -7.60 -7.52
C GLU A 208 18.25 -7.20 -6.19
N THR A 209 18.01 -8.18 -5.33
CA THR A 209 17.45 -8.00 -3.99
C THR A 209 18.37 -8.59 -2.93
N SER A 210 18.41 -7.97 -1.76
CA SER A 210 19.33 -8.29 -0.67
C SER A 210 18.65 -8.80 0.59
N ARG A 211 17.34 -8.61 0.71
CA ARG A 211 16.59 -8.97 1.92
C ARG A 211 15.58 -10.09 1.67
N PRO A 212 15.24 -10.86 2.73
CA PRO A 212 14.34 -12.01 2.59
C PRO A 212 12.88 -11.62 2.29
N LEU A 213 12.43 -10.43 2.66
CA LEU A 213 11.11 -9.92 2.33
C LEU A 213 11.22 -8.81 1.29
N VAL A 214 10.71 -9.04 0.10
CA VAL A 214 10.66 -8.06 -0.98
C VAL A 214 9.23 -7.56 -1.15
N VAL A 215 9.00 -6.31 -0.78
CA VAL A 215 7.68 -5.68 -0.88
C VAL A 215 7.55 -4.93 -2.20
N VAL A 216 6.58 -5.32 -3.00
CA VAL A 216 6.32 -4.72 -4.32
C VAL A 216 5.09 -3.80 -4.23
N THR A 217 5.30 -2.53 -4.44
CA THR A 217 4.27 -1.48 -4.37
C THR A 217 4.29 -0.57 -5.58
N ALA A 218 3.28 0.31 -5.71
CA ALA A 218 3.17 1.21 -6.85
C ALA A 218 2.31 2.43 -6.54
N PRO A 219 2.44 3.53 -7.31
CA PRO A 219 1.56 4.70 -7.25
C PRO A 219 0.08 4.40 -7.43
N GLY A 220 -0.24 3.37 -8.22
CA GLY A 220 -1.63 3.03 -8.53
C GLY A 220 -1.85 1.64 -9.11
N PRO A 221 -3.11 1.30 -9.40
CA PRO A 221 -3.48 0.03 -10.01
C PRO A 221 -2.99 -0.09 -11.45
N GLY A 222 -2.87 -1.33 -11.94
CA GLY A 222 -2.48 -1.62 -13.32
C GLY A 222 -1.00 -1.39 -13.64
N SER A 223 -0.17 -1.15 -12.63
CA SER A 223 1.27 -0.93 -12.77
C SER A 223 2.09 -2.19 -13.08
N GLY A 224 1.49 -3.39 -12.99
CA GLY A 224 2.18 -4.66 -13.26
C GLY A 224 2.90 -5.28 -12.05
N LYS A 225 2.56 -4.91 -10.82
CA LYS A 225 3.19 -5.45 -9.58
C LYS A 225 3.22 -6.98 -9.53
N MET A 226 2.08 -7.64 -9.80
CA MET A 226 1.99 -9.09 -9.81
C MET A 226 2.94 -9.70 -10.85
N ALA A 227 3.00 -9.15 -12.06
CA ALA A 227 3.91 -9.60 -13.09
C ALA A 227 5.38 -9.43 -12.69
N VAL A 228 5.71 -8.38 -11.93
CA VAL A 228 7.06 -8.20 -11.36
C VAL A 228 7.36 -9.30 -10.36
N CYS A 229 6.46 -9.61 -9.42
CA CYS A 229 6.64 -10.71 -8.46
C CYS A 229 6.87 -12.03 -9.20
N LEU A 230 6.01 -12.38 -10.16
CA LEU A 230 6.10 -13.63 -10.91
C LEU A 230 7.39 -13.71 -11.76
N SER A 231 7.78 -12.62 -12.41
CA SER A 231 9.04 -12.55 -13.15
C SER A 231 10.26 -12.76 -12.24
N GLN A 232 10.23 -12.19 -11.03
CA GLN A 232 11.30 -12.42 -10.04
C GLN A 232 11.34 -13.88 -9.61
N LEU A 233 10.20 -14.50 -9.33
CA LEU A 233 10.14 -15.95 -9.00
C LEU A 233 10.70 -16.82 -10.13
N TYR A 234 10.43 -16.48 -11.39
CA TYR A 234 11.01 -17.14 -12.54
C TYR A 234 12.54 -17.05 -12.54
N HIS A 235 13.09 -15.87 -12.33
CA HIS A 235 14.53 -15.64 -12.27
C HIS A 235 15.19 -16.31 -11.05
N GLU A 236 14.56 -16.29 -9.87
CA GLU A 236 15.05 -16.94 -8.66
C GLU A 236 15.08 -18.47 -8.87
N ASN A 237 14.02 -19.03 -9.44
CA ASN A 237 13.98 -20.47 -9.76
C ASN A 237 15.11 -20.88 -10.72
N LYS A 238 15.36 -20.12 -11.79
CA LYS A 238 16.48 -20.33 -12.72
C LYS A 238 17.85 -20.28 -12.04
N ARG A 239 17.96 -19.56 -10.92
CA ARG A 239 19.19 -19.45 -10.12
C ARG A 239 19.28 -20.47 -8.98
N GLY A 240 18.26 -21.34 -8.84
CA GLY A 240 18.18 -22.31 -7.75
C GLY A 240 17.88 -21.70 -6.37
N ILE A 241 17.42 -20.45 -6.33
CA ILE A 241 17.03 -19.77 -5.11
C ILE A 241 15.55 -20.10 -4.82
N LYS A 242 15.28 -20.53 -3.60
CA LYS A 242 13.90 -20.75 -3.15
C LYS A 242 13.22 -19.42 -2.83
N ALA A 243 12.07 -19.14 -3.46
CA ALA A 243 11.30 -17.94 -3.24
C ALA A 243 9.79 -18.23 -3.34
#